data_0fec691f5c70f6182e4ab9392f00baba
#
_entry.id   0fec691f5c70f6182e4ab9392f00baba
#
_cell.length_a   1.000
_cell.length_b   1.000
_cell.length_c   1.000
_cell.angle_alpha   90.00
_cell.angle_beta   90.00
_cell.angle_gamma   90.00
#
_symmetry.space_group_name_H-M   'P 1'
#
loop_
_entity.id
_entity.type
_entity.pdbx_description
1 polymer ?
#
loop_
_entity_poly.entity_id
_entity_poly.type
_entity_poly.pdbx_seq_one_letter_code
_entity_poly.pdbx_strand_id
1 'polypeptide(L)'
;MTARSITVAAAQLGPIQKAEPRKVAVERMVRLMERAHRRGVELVVFPELALTTFFPRHYHADITEADHWFETTMPSNQTAPLFAAAHKYGIGFHLGYAEIAHEPDETGTVQKRRFNTSILVNPDGDIVLKYRKVHLPGHAAFDPQRKVQHLEKRYFEVGNLGFPVVRAPMGSLAGINMGMLICNDRRWPEAWRVLGLQSVELVLLGYNTPSLNMEAGGFEAHHLRVFHSHLSIQAGCYQNACFAVATAKAGTEDGCELFGHSIIVNPQGEIIAMATSWDDELITADCNLDMCTLGRTTIFAFDKHRRPEAYARITAQVGAVEPPAWTKQAAEPRVVAET
;
A
#
# COMPACT_ATOMS: atom_id res chain seq x y z
N MET A 1 -11.42 3.86 31.41
CA MET A 1 -11.54 4.44 30.06
C MET A 1 -11.95 3.31 29.13
N THR A 2 -12.93 3.50 28.28
CA THR A 2 -13.25 2.54 27.21
C THR A 2 -12.05 2.43 26.28
N ALA A 3 -11.67 1.20 25.91
CA ALA A 3 -10.57 0.97 24.96
C ALA A 3 -10.88 1.68 23.63
N ARG A 4 -9.88 2.33 23.02
CA ARG A 4 -9.99 2.88 21.66
C ARG A 4 -9.92 1.72 20.67
N SER A 5 -11.00 1.42 20.02
CA SER A 5 -11.06 0.32 19.05
C SER A 5 -11.73 0.74 17.74
N ILE A 6 -11.38 0.03 16.67
CA ILE A 6 -12.01 0.14 15.37
C ILE A 6 -12.16 -1.26 14.76
N THR A 7 -13.32 -1.54 14.16
CA THR A 7 -13.54 -2.75 13.39
C THR A 7 -13.19 -2.50 11.93
N VAL A 8 -12.19 -3.21 11.41
CA VAL A 8 -11.69 -3.04 10.04
C VAL A 8 -11.92 -4.28 9.19
N ALA A 9 -11.92 -4.11 7.87
CA ALA A 9 -11.96 -5.22 6.93
C ALA A 9 -10.92 -5.08 5.82
N ALA A 10 -10.25 -6.20 5.49
CA ALA A 10 -9.58 -6.36 4.21
C ALA A 10 -10.56 -7.00 3.22
N ALA A 11 -10.90 -6.27 2.16
CA ALA A 11 -11.78 -6.71 1.10
C ALA A 11 -10.95 -7.19 -0.09
N GLN A 12 -10.44 -8.44 0.00
CA GLN A 12 -9.77 -9.10 -1.10
C GLN A 12 -10.67 -9.13 -2.33
N LEU A 13 -10.12 -8.85 -3.50
CA LEU A 13 -10.83 -9.01 -4.77
C LEU A 13 -10.29 -10.22 -5.53
N GLY A 14 -11.18 -11.02 -6.05
CA GLY A 14 -10.87 -11.97 -7.11
C GLY A 14 -10.36 -11.27 -8.36
N PRO A 15 -9.97 -12.02 -9.41
CA PRO A 15 -9.36 -11.43 -10.61
C PRO A 15 -10.30 -10.45 -11.30
N ILE A 16 -9.73 -9.40 -11.90
CA ILE A 16 -10.41 -8.45 -12.78
C ILE A 16 -9.76 -8.60 -14.16
N GLN A 17 -10.47 -9.22 -15.10
CA GLN A 17 -9.93 -9.47 -16.43
C GLN A 17 -9.85 -8.17 -17.24
N LYS A 18 -8.90 -8.09 -18.18
CA LYS A 18 -8.69 -6.93 -19.06
C LYS A 18 -9.96 -6.50 -19.80
N ALA A 19 -10.79 -7.47 -20.19
CA ALA A 19 -12.05 -7.23 -20.90
C ALA A 19 -13.20 -6.84 -19.96
N GLU A 20 -13.02 -6.91 -18.64
CA GLU A 20 -14.07 -6.63 -17.67
C GLU A 20 -14.27 -5.12 -17.52
N PRO A 21 -15.50 -4.60 -17.69
CA PRO A 21 -15.79 -3.19 -17.48
C PRO A 21 -15.56 -2.78 -16.02
N ARG A 22 -15.00 -1.59 -15.79
CA ARG A 22 -14.79 -1.01 -14.45
C ARG A 22 -16.04 -1.05 -13.56
N LYS A 23 -17.21 -0.85 -14.15
CA LYS A 23 -18.51 -0.93 -13.47
C LYS A 23 -18.68 -2.25 -12.70
N VAL A 24 -18.25 -3.37 -13.27
CA VAL A 24 -18.38 -4.70 -12.63
C VAL A 24 -17.49 -4.77 -11.37
N ALA A 25 -16.26 -4.29 -11.45
CA ALA A 25 -15.37 -4.21 -10.28
C ALA A 25 -15.96 -3.31 -9.18
N VAL A 26 -16.52 -2.15 -9.55
CA VAL A 26 -17.20 -1.24 -8.61
C VAL A 26 -18.40 -1.91 -7.95
N GLU A 27 -19.24 -2.61 -8.70
CA GLU A 27 -20.38 -3.34 -8.15
C GLU A 27 -19.95 -4.45 -7.16
N ARG A 28 -18.84 -5.14 -7.45
CA ARG A 28 -18.25 -6.13 -6.53
C ARG A 28 -17.82 -5.47 -5.22
N MET A 29 -17.11 -4.34 -5.31
CA MET A 29 -16.68 -3.57 -4.13
C MET A 29 -17.85 -3.04 -3.30
N VAL A 30 -18.91 -2.53 -3.94
CA VAL A 30 -20.14 -2.09 -3.25
C VAL A 30 -20.79 -3.25 -2.48
N ARG A 31 -20.87 -4.46 -3.09
CA ARG A 31 -21.37 -5.65 -2.39
C ARG A 31 -20.51 -6.05 -1.19
N LEU A 32 -19.17 -5.88 -1.28
CA LEU A 32 -18.27 -6.12 -0.15
C LEU A 32 -18.47 -5.08 0.95
N MET A 33 -18.70 -3.79 0.63
CA MET A 33 -19.05 -2.76 1.61
C MET A 33 -20.38 -3.07 2.31
N GLU A 34 -21.39 -3.54 1.59
CA GLU A 34 -22.66 -3.96 2.19
C GLU A 34 -22.46 -5.14 3.16
N ARG A 35 -21.61 -6.13 2.78
CA ARG A 35 -21.28 -7.26 3.66
C ARG A 35 -20.51 -6.79 4.90
N ALA A 36 -19.61 -5.80 4.75
CA ALA A 36 -18.86 -5.18 5.83
C ALA A 36 -19.79 -4.46 6.82
N HIS A 37 -20.74 -3.68 6.30
CA HIS A 37 -21.77 -3.02 7.12
C HIS A 37 -22.53 -4.00 8.01
N ARG A 38 -22.98 -5.15 7.44
CA ARG A 38 -23.67 -6.19 8.21
C ARG A 38 -22.83 -6.84 9.31
N ARG A 39 -21.49 -6.65 9.28
CA ARG A 39 -20.53 -7.13 10.30
C ARG A 39 -20.04 -6.05 11.24
N GLY A 40 -20.63 -4.84 11.20
CA GLY A 40 -20.24 -3.72 12.05
C GLY A 40 -18.87 -3.13 11.71
N VAL A 41 -18.37 -3.33 10.49
CA VAL A 41 -17.09 -2.77 10.03
C VAL A 41 -17.22 -1.27 9.83
N GLU A 42 -16.20 -0.52 10.26
CA GLU A 42 -16.14 0.94 10.15
C GLU A 42 -15.22 1.41 9.02
N LEU A 43 -14.24 0.58 8.61
CA LEU A 43 -13.31 0.89 7.53
C LEU A 43 -13.02 -0.36 6.67
N VAL A 44 -13.19 -0.22 5.36
CA VAL A 44 -12.89 -1.27 4.37
C VAL A 44 -11.64 -0.89 3.56
N VAL A 45 -10.70 -1.82 3.40
CA VAL A 45 -9.49 -1.62 2.58
C VAL A 45 -9.59 -2.46 1.32
N PHE A 46 -9.49 -1.82 0.15
CA PHE A 46 -9.45 -2.46 -1.17
C PHE A 46 -8.01 -2.56 -1.69
N PRO A 47 -7.74 -3.47 -2.65
CA PRO A 47 -6.40 -3.65 -3.23
C PRO A 47 -5.87 -2.42 -4.00
N GLU A 48 -4.59 -2.51 -4.38
CA GLU A 48 -3.96 -1.67 -5.41
C GLU A 48 -4.67 -1.87 -6.75
N LEU A 49 -4.87 -0.77 -7.53
CA LEU A 49 -5.52 -0.79 -8.86
C LEU A 49 -6.81 -1.61 -8.87
N ALA A 50 -7.66 -1.39 -7.86
CA ALA A 50 -8.87 -2.18 -7.60
C ALA A 50 -9.98 -1.96 -8.64
N LEU A 51 -9.86 -0.94 -9.50
CA LEU A 51 -10.85 -0.60 -10.52
C LEU A 51 -10.65 -1.33 -11.85
N THR A 52 -9.51 -1.97 -12.05
CA THR A 52 -9.09 -2.53 -13.36
C THR A 52 -8.26 -3.78 -13.17
N THR A 53 -7.99 -4.54 -14.27
CA THR A 53 -6.87 -5.47 -14.29
C THR A 53 -5.58 -4.78 -13.84
N PHE A 54 -4.57 -5.55 -13.41
CA PHE A 54 -3.22 -5.00 -13.21
C PHE A 54 -2.58 -4.72 -14.57
N PHE A 55 -3.02 -3.66 -15.23
CA PHE A 55 -2.65 -3.34 -16.61
C PHE A 55 -1.14 -3.10 -16.85
N PRO A 56 -0.28 -2.81 -15.86
CA PRO A 56 1.17 -2.77 -16.09
C PRO A 56 1.79 -4.08 -16.61
N ARG A 57 1.03 -5.17 -16.68
CA ARG A 57 1.43 -6.39 -17.39
C ARG A 57 1.30 -6.31 -18.91
N HIS A 58 0.50 -5.37 -19.41
CA HIS A 58 0.24 -5.22 -20.85
C HIS A 58 1.08 -4.10 -21.42
N TYR A 59 1.79 -4.39 -22.51
CA TYR A 59 2.58 -3.38 -23.22
C TYR A 59 1.74 -2.67 -24.27
N HIS A 60 1.78 -1.35 -24.25
CA HIS A 60 1.28 -0.48 -25.29
C HIS A 60 2.43 0.35 -25.85
N ALA A 61 2.59 0.36 -27.18
CA ALA A 61 3.63 1.15 -27.84
C ALA A 61 3.41 2.65 -27.57
N ASP A 62 2.18 3.12 -27.73
CA ASP A 62 1.75 4.44 -27.28
C ASP A 62 1.17 4.33 -25.86
N ILE A 63 1.81 5.02 -24.90
CA ILE A 63 1.38 5.02 -23.50
C ILE A 63 -0.03 5.59 -23.32
N THR A 64 -0.49 6.45 -24.24
CA THR A 64 -1.83 7.04 -24.18
C THR A 64 -2.95 6.03 -24.40
N GLU A 65 -2.66 4.90 -25.03
CA GLU A 65 -3.60 3.80 -25.16
C GLU A 65 -4.00 3.20 -23.80
N ALA A 66 -3.15 3.37 -22.77
CA ALA A 66 -3.45 2.92 -21.41
C ALA A 66 -4.32 3.91 -20.62
N ASP A 67 -4.57 5.12 -21.12
CA ASP A 67 -5.27 6.17 -20.36
C ASP A 67 -6.70 5.81 -19.98
N HIS A 68 -7.34 4.89 -20.69
CA HIS A 68 -8.69 4.39 -20.35
C HIS A 68 -8.75 3.62 -19.02
N TRP A 69 -7.61 3.15 -18.48
CA TRP A 69 -7.53 2.54 -17.15
C TRP A 69 -7.36 3.56 -16.02
N PHE A 70 -7.05 4.82 -16.36
CA PHE A 70 -6.82 5.86 -15.37
C PHE A 70 -8.10 6.63 -15.05
N GLU A 71 -8.14 7.20 -13.85
CA GLU A 71 -9.13 8.20 -13.43
C GLU A 71 -8.49 9.59 -13.50
N THR A 72 -9.23 10.55 -14.05
CA THR A 72 -8.83 11.98 -14.08
C THR A 72 -9.46 12.78 -12.96
N THR A 73 -10.52 12.25 -12.38
CA THR A 73 -11.24 12.83 -11.24
C THR A 73 -11.66 11.72 -10.26
N MET A 74 -11.74 12.05 -8.98
CA MET A 74 -12.23 11.13 -7.96
C MET A 74 -13.13 11.89 -6.98
N PRO A 75 -14.41 11.51 -6.83
CA PRO A 75 -15.08 10.46 -7.59
C PRO A 75 -15.29 10.81 -9.07
N SER A 76 -15.28 9.79 -9.92
CA SER A 76 -15.80 9.85 -11.29
C SER A 76 -17.24 9.30 -11.35
N ASN A 77 -17.90 9.44 -12.48
CA ASN A 77 -19.23 8.84 -12.67
C ASN A 77 -19.25 7.32 -12.45
N GLN A 78 -18.14 6.63 -12.73
CA GLN A 78 -18.04 5.19 -12.53
C GLN A 78 -17.74 4.80 -11.08
N THR A 79 -17.02 5.63 -10.32
CA THR A 79 -16.65 5.37 -8.92
C THR A 79 -17.62 5.98 -7.90
N ALA A 80 -18.47 6.92 -8.30
CA ALA A 80 -19.51 7.54 -7.45
C ALA A 80 -20.34 6.54 -6.63
N PRO A 81 -20.68 5.33 -7.12
CA PRO A 81 -21.40 4.33 -6.33
C PRO A 81 -20.65 3.89 -5.05
N LEU A 82 -19.30 3.90 -5.03
CA LEU A 82 -18.51 3.59 -3.82
C LEU A 82 -18.68 4.69 -2.77
N PHE A 83 -18.63 5.95 -3.18
CA PHE A 83 -18.83 7.10 -2.30
C PHE A 83 -20.26 7.15 -1.75
N ALA A 84 -21.24 6.86 -2.58
CA ALA A 84 -22.63 6.71 -2.15
C ALA A 84 -22.81 5.55 -1.16
N ALA A 85 -22.09 4.44 -1.34
CA ALA A 85 -22.11 3.31 -0.41
C ALA A 85 -21.45 3.67 0.93
N ALA A 86 -20.34 4.43 0.93
CA ALA A 86 -19.70 4.94 2.15
C ALA A 86 -20.70 5.73 2.99
N HIS A 87 -21.35 6.71 2.38
CA HIS A 87 -22.36 7.53 3.04
C HIS A 87 -23.58 6.69 3.51
N LYS A 88 -24.10 5.83 2.63
CA LYS A 88 -25.27 4.99 2.93
C LYS A 88 -25.05 4.07 4.13
N TYR A 89 -23.86 3.48 4.23
CA TYR A 89 -23.53 2.47 5.25
C TYR A 89 -22.79 3.05 6.44
N GLY A 90 -22.36 4.31 6.39
CA GLY A 90 -21.55 4.94 7.44
C GLY A 90 -20.16 4.33 7.58
N ILE A 91 -19.56 3.87 6.47
CA ILE A 91 -18.28 3.15 6.44
C ILE A 91 -17.25 3.91 5.61
N GLY A 92 -16.06 4.17 6.18
CA GLY A 92 -14.91 4.65 5.40
C GLY A 92 -14.32 3.57 4.49
N PHE A 93 -13.60 3.95 3.45
CA PHE A 93 -12.89 3.00 2.61
C PHE A 93 -11.55 3.53 2.09
N HIS A 94 -10.61 2.61 1.89
CA HIS A 94 -9.38 2.83 1.13
C HIS A 94 -9.54 2.25 -0.27
N LEU A 95 -9.07 2.97 -1.29
CA LEU A 95 -9.15 2.55 -2.69
C LEU A 95 -7.84 2.83 -3.42
N GLY A 96 -7.24 1.80 -4.03
CA GLY A 96 -6.11 1.93 -4.96
C GLY A 96 -6.58 2.05 -6.41
N TYR A 97 -6.05 3.03 -7.16
CA TYR A 97 -6.40 3.28 -8.56
C TYR A 97 -5.27 3.94 -9.35
N ALA A 98 -5.36 3.93 -10.68
CA ALA A 98 -4.45 4.66 -11.54
C ALA A 98 -4.96 6.10 -11.74
N GLU A 99 -4.12 7.10 -11.41
CA GLU A 99 -4.46 8.53 -11.46
C GLU A 99 -3.78 9.21 -12.64
N ILE A 100 -4.54 9.96 -13.45
CA ILE A 100 -4.01 11.04 -14.27
C ILE A 100 -4.21 12.35 -13.53
N ALA A 101 -3.10 13.01 -13.20
CA ALA A 101 -3.08 14.33 -12.62
C ALA A 101 -2.58 15.38 -13.64
N HIS A 102 -3.09 16.60 -13.55
CA HIS A 102 -2.58 17.75 -14.27
C HIS A 102 -1.94 18.69 -13.28
N GLU A 103 -0.61 18.69 -13.24
CA GLU A 103 0.18 19.41 -12.22
C GLU A 103 1.24 20.28 -12.90
N PRO A 104 1.56 21.48 -12.37
CA PRO A 104 2.65 22.28 -12.89
C PRO A 104 3.99 21.59 -12.64
N ASP A 105 4.88 21.66 -13.63
CA ASP A 105 6.30 21.35 -13.48
C ASP A 105 7.06 22.51 -12.82
N GLU A 106 8.39 22.39 -12.72
CA GLU A 106 9.28 23.42 -12.14
C GLU A 106 9.22 24.76 -12.88
N THR A 107 8.77 24.76 -14.13
CA THR A 107 8.60 25.97 -14.95
C THR A 107 7.20 26.60 -14.81
N GLY A 108 6.28 25.95 -14.09
CA GLY A 108 4.88 26.33 -13.99
C GLY A 108 4.00 25.83 -15.14
N THR A 109 4.56 25.08 -16.08
CA THR A 109 3.80 24.48 -17.19
C THR A 109 3.02 23.27 -16.71
N VAL A 110 1.69 23.24 -16.94
CA VAL A 110 0.84 22.10 -16.54
C VAL A 110 1.15 20.89 -17.40
N GLN A 111 1.59 19.82 -16.75
CA GLN A 111 1.92 18.53 -17.36
C GLN A 111 0.90 17.47 -16.99
N LYS A 112 0.63 16.57 -17.93
CA LYS A 112 -0.14 15.34 -17.67
C LYS A 112 0.78 14.31 -17.02
N ARG A 113 0.49 13.96 -15.77
CA ARG A 113 1.27 13.03 -14.96
C ARG A 113 0.45 11.80 -14.61
N ARG A 114 1.09 10.65 -14.45
CA ARG A 114 0.43 9.36 -14.16
C ARG A 114 0.99 8.75 -12.89
N PHE A 115 0.10 8.42 -11.96
CA PHE A 115 0.49 7.86 -10.66
C PHE A 115 -0.30 6.60 -10.31
N ASN A 116 0.35 5.69 -9.60
CA ASN A 116 -0.31 4.62 -8.86
C ASN A 116 -0.71 5.21 -7.51
N THR A 117 -2.01 5.40 -7.28
CA THR A 117 -2.56 6.25 -6.21
C THR A 117 -3.48 5.45 -5.30
N SER A 118 -3.46 5.78 -4.03
CA SER A 118 -4.47 5.36 -3.05
C SER A 118 -5.12 6.57 -2.40
N ILE A 119 -6.41 6.42 -2.07
CA ILE A 119 -7.17 7.39 -1.28
C ILE A 119 -7.80 6.71 -0.07
N LEU A 120 -7.95 7.50 0.99
CA LEU A 120 -8.81 7.20 2.13
C LEU A 120 -10.02 8.10 2.08
N VAL A 121 -11.20 7.50 2.10
CA VAL A 121 -12.50 8.19 2.09
C VAL A 121 -13.16 7.94 3.44
N ASN A 122 -13.66 9.01 4.08
CA ASN A 122 -14.39 8.92 5.33
C ASN A 122 -15.86 8.46 5.10
N PRO A 123 -16.62 8.15 6.16
CA PRO A 123 -18.03 7.79 6.05
C PRO A 123 -18.93 8.86 5.40
N ASP A 124 -18.51 10.13 5.40
CA ASP A 124 -19.26 11.23 4.78
C ASP A 124 -18.99 11.32 3.26
N GLY A 125 -18.06 10.53 2.74
CA GLY A 125 -17.69 10.53 1.32
C GLY A 125 -16.57 11.51 0.96
N ASP A 126 -15.89 12.12 1.95
CA ASP A 126 -14.77 13.01 1.70
C ASP A 126 -13.46 12.24 1.57
N ILE A 127 -12.61 12.64 0.62
CA ILE A 127 -11.25 12.14 0.52
C ILE A 127 -10.40 12.86 1.57
N VAL A 128 -10.02 12.14 2.64
CA VAL A 128 -9.27 12.70 3.77
C VAL A 128 -7.77 12.46 3.68
N LEU A 129 -7.34 11.53 2.83
CA LEU A 129 -5.92 11.29 2.55
C LEU A 129 -5.73 10.78 1.12
N LYS A 130 -4.66 11.25 0.47
CA LYS A 130 -4.18 10.74 -0.83
C LYS A 130 -2.70 10.37 -0.68
N TYR A 131 -2.32 9.25 -1.27
CA TYR A 131 -0.96 8.77 -1.35
C TYR A 131 -0.64 8.29 -2.77
N ARG A 132 0.57 8.55 -3.25
CA ARG A 132 1.10 8.10 -4.54
C ARG A 132 2.31 7.19 -4.31
N LYS A 133 2.33 6.03 -4.93
CA LYS A 133 3.37 5.00 -4.75
C LYS A 133 4.76 5.55 -5.01
N VAL A 134 5.64 5.42 -4.04
CA VAL A 134 7.03 5.90 -4.11
C VAL A 134 7.95 4.83 -4.70
N HIS A 135 7.83 3.57 -4.26
CA HIS A 135 8.73 2.51 -4.67
C HIS A 135 8.13 1.71 -5.84
N LEU A 136 8.30 2.21 -7.06
CA LEU A 136 7.85 1.54 -8.28
C LEU A 136 8.74 0.33 -8.59
N PRO A 137 8.22 -0.92 -8.58
CA PRO A 137 8.97 -2.10 -9.01
C PRO A 137 9.00 -2.23 -10.54
N GLY A 138 9.64 -3.30 -11.00
CA GLY A 138 9.64 -3.66 -12.41
C GLY A 138 10.51 -2.78 -13.30
N HIS A 139 10.13 -2.62 -14.55
CA HIS A 139 10.94 -2.00 -15.60
C HIS A 139 10.11 -1.05 -16.48
N ALA A 140 10.79 -0.23 -17.28
CA ALA A 140 10.14 0.73 -18.18
C ALA A 140 10.09 0.23 -19.64
N ALA A 141 11.12 -0.51 -20.07
CA ALA A 141 11.21 -1.03 -21.43
C ALA A 141 10.52 -2.39 -21.56
N PHE A 142 9.89 -2.66 -22.72
CA PHE A 142 9.39 -3.98 -23.05
C PHE A 142 10.53 -4.98 -23.17
N ASP A 143 10.39 -6.15 -22.56
CA ASP A 143 11.35 -7.25 -22.62
C ASP A 143 10.69 -8.46 -23.32
N PRO A 144 11.05 -8.78 -24.58
CA PRO A 144 10.44 -9.87 -25.34
C PRO A 144 10.73 -11.26 -24.76
N GLN A 145 11.70 -11.39 -23.87
CA GLN A 145 12.05 -12.67 -23.24
C GLN A 145 11.16 -12.96 -22.02
N ARG A 146 10.42 -11.98 -21.51
CA ARG A 146 9.53 -12.14 -20.36
C ARG A 146 8.14 -12.57 -20.79
N LYS A 147 7.66 -13.68 -20.25
CA LYS A 147 6.27 -14.12 -20.42
C LYS A 147 5.26 -13.14 -19.81
N VAL A 148 5.62 -12.52 -18.69
CA VAL A 148 4.80 -11.54 -17.98
C VAL A 148 5.63 -10.28 -17.80
N GLN A 149 5.12 -9.16 -18.30
CA GLN A 149 5.75 -7.87 -18.11
C GLN A 149 5.40 -7.31 -16.73
N HIS A 150 6.25 -6.41 -16.22
CA HIS A 150 5.99 -5.64 -15.02
C HIS A 150 6.41 -4.19 -15.26
N LEU A 151 5.57 -3.46 -15.99
CA LEU A 151 5.88 -2.16 -16.59
C LEU A 151 5.41 -0.97 -15.72
N GLU A 152 5.48 -1.09 -14.40
CA GLU A 152 5.07 0.02 -13.54
C GLU A 152 5.88 1.30 -13.81
N LYS A 153 7.19 1.18 -14.02
CA LYS A 153 8.06 2.32 -14.35
C LYS A 153 7.81 2.93 -15.74
N ARG A 154 7.04 2.24 -16.60
CA ARG A 154 6.59 2.78 -17.88
C ARG A 154 5.34 3.64 -17.73
N TYR A 155 4.40 3.17 -16.89
CA TYR A 155 3.07 3.78 -16.79
C TYR A 155 2.94 4.79 -15.67
N PHE A 156 3.79 4.71 -14.65
CA PHE A 156 3.68 5.55 -13.46
C PHE A 156 4.97 6.31 -13.19
N GLU A 157 4.80 7.50 -12.68
CA GLU A 157 5.87 8.31 -12.09
C GLU A 157 5.99 8.02 -10.60
N VAL A 158 7.18 8.28 -10.04
CA VAL A 158 7.41 8.20 -8.59
C VAL A 158 6.50 9.17 -7.85
N GLY A 159 5.85 8.69 -6.80
CA GLY A 159 4.95 9.50 -5.99
C GLY A 159 5.64 10.73 -5.39
N ASN A 160 4.97 11.87 -5.45
CA ASN A 160 5.49 13.18 -5.04
C ASN A 160 4.84 13.74 -3.76
N LEU A 161 4.07 12.92 -3.03
CA LEU A 161 3.38 13.33 -1.80
C LEU A 161 4.10 12.89 -0.52
N GLY A 162 5.25 12.19 -0.64
CA GLY A 162 5.92 11.56 0.49
C GLY A 162 5.06 10.44 1.12
N PHE A 163 5.21 10.23 2.42
CA PHE A 163 4.44 9.25 3.21
C PHE A 163 3.59 9.97 4.26
N PRO A 164 2.47 10.58 3.88
CA PRO A 164 1.65 11.35 4.80
C PRO A 164 0.85 10.46 5.76
N VAL A 165 0.63 10.97 6.97
CA VAL A 165 -0.32 10.44 7.95
C VAL A 165 -1.37 11.48 8.22
N VAL A 166 -2.64 11.08 8.19
CA VAL A 166 -3.77 11.91 8.59
C VAL A 166 -4.28 11.47 9.96
N ARG A 167 -4.62 12.42 10.80
CA ARG A 167 -5.49 12.17 11.96
C ARG A 167 -6.91 12.40 11.50
N ALA A 168 -7.69 11.33 11.42
CA ALA A 168 -9.03 11.40 10.86
C ALA A 168 -9.89 12.43 11.60
N PRO A 169 -10.55 13.36 10.91
CA PRO A 169 -11.17 14.51 11.55
C PRO A 169 -12.52 14.20 12.21
N MET A 170 -13.30 13.25 11.71
CA MET A 170 -14.70 13.06 12.09
C MET A 170 -15.18 11.61 11.91
N GLY A 171 -16.38 11.32 12.49
CA GLY A 171 -17.07 10.04 12.34
C GLY A 171 -16.45 8.92 13.19
N SER A 172 -16.72 7.68 12.86
CA SER A 172 -16.18 6.49 13.52
C SER A 172 -14.66 6.38 13.45
N LEU A 173 -14.04 7.05 12.47
CA LEU A 173 -12.58 7.08 12.29
C LEU A 173 -11.89 8.21 13.09
N ALA A 174 -12.66 9.05 13.81
CA ALA A 174 -12.15 10.26 14.44
C ALA A 174 -10.98 10.00 15.40
N GLY A 175 -9.93 10.78 15.23
CA GLY A 175 -8.75 10.76 16.09
C GLY A 175 -7.78 9.60 15.84
N ILE A 176 -8.02 8.73 14.86
CA ILE A 176 -7.12 7.65 14.47
C ILE A 176 -6.08 8.20 13.49
N ASN A 177 -4.80 7.93 13.76
CA ASN A 177 -3.71 8.27 12.87
C ASN A 177 -3.54 7.18 11.80
N MET A 178 -3.89 7.50 10.56
CA MET A 178 -3.86 6.56 9.44
C MET A 178 -2.88 6.98 8.37
N GLY A 179 -2.12 6.02 7.82
CA GLY A 179 -1.21 6.17 6.69
C GLY A 179 -1.44 5.11 5.64
N MET A 180 -0.91 5.33 4.45
CA MET A 180 -1.09 4.39 3.33
C MET A 180 0.24 3.99 2.73
N LEU A 181 0.30 2.72 2.25
CA LEU A 181 1.37 2.17 1.43
C LEU A 181 0.77 1.42 0.24
N ILE A 182 1.50 1.32 -0.86
CA ILE A 182 1.05 0.57 -2.03
C ILE A 182 2.09 -0.49 -2.40
N CYS A 183 1.67 -1.75 -2.34
CA CYS A 183 2.36 -2.92 -2.89
C CYS A 183 3.85 -3.00 -2.48
N ASN A 184 4.77 -2.60 -3.38
CA ASN A 184 6.22 -2.69 -3.16
C ASN A 184 6.72 -1.83 -1.99
N ASP A 185 6.01 -0.75 -1.63
CA ASP A 185 6.38 0.10 -0.49
C ASP A 185 6.55 -0.70 0.80
N ARG A 186 5.77 -1.78 0.99
CA ARG A 186 5.83 -2.62 2.19
C ARG A 186 7.17 -3.28 2.44
N ARG A 187 7.99 -3.45 1.38
CA ARG A 187 9.31 -4.09 1.47
C ARG A 187 10.41 -3.15 1.95
N TRP A 188 10.14 -1.85 2.01
CA TRP A 188 11.10 -0.82 2.38
C TRP A 188 10.85 -0.35 3.81
N PRO A 189 11.75 -0.71 4.76
CA PRO A 189 11.57 -0.36 6.18
C PRO A 189 11.53 1.14 6.42
N GLU A 190 12.15 1.94 5.54
CA GLU A 190 12.12 3.41 5.59
C GLU A 190 10.70 3.95 5.48
N ALA A 191 9.87 3.40 4.56
CA ALA A 191 8.48 3.80 4.39
C ALA A 191 7.68 3.60 5.68
N TRP A 192 7.82 2.44 6.32
CA TRP A 192 7.19 2.14 7.61
C TRP A 192 7.68 3.08 8.71
N ARG A 193 9.00 3.36 8.75
CA ARG A 193 9.59 4.23 9.76
C ARG A 193 9.11 5.67 9.62
N VAL A 194 8.98 6.18 8.40
CA VAL A 194 8.46 7.54 8.17
C VAL A 194 7.02 7.67 8.66
N LEU A 195 6.16 6.66 8.41
CA LEU A 195 4.81 6.61 8.97
C LEU A 195 4.83 6.47 10.50
N GLY A 196 5.70 5.62 11.05
CA GLY A 196 5.85 5.40 12.49
C GLY A 196 6.24 6.67 13.25
N LEU A 197 7.13 7.49 12.68
CA LEU A 197 7.56 8.77 13.25
C LEU A 197 6.45 9.83 13.27
N GLN A 198 5.38 9.65 12.47
CA GLN A 198 4.18 10.46 12.50
C GLN A 198 3.08 9.84 13.38
N SER A 199 3.45 8.86 14.22
CA SER A 199 2.53 8.18 15.14
C SER A 199 1.37 7.45 14.45
N VAL A 200 1.61 6.83 13.30
CA VAL A 200 0.58 6.03 12.59
C VAL A 200 0.07 4.90 13.49
N GLU A 201 -1.24 4.75 13.59
CA GLU A 201 -1.87 3.66 14.35
C GLU A 201 -2.39 2.56 13.44
N LEU A 202 -2.80 2.93 12.22
CA LEU A 202 -3.35 2.01 11.23
C LEU A 202 -2.77 2.31 9.85
N VAL A 203 -2.10 1.33 9.25
CA VAL A 203 -1.57 1.38 7.88
C VAL A 203 -2.52 0.65 6.94
N LEU A 204 -2.96 1.33 5.89
CA LEU A 204 -3.84 0.80 4.84
C LEU A 204 -2.96 0.45 3.63
N LEU A 205 -2.95 -0.81 3.22
CA LEU A 205 -2.04 -1.31 2.20
C LEU A 205 -2.79 -2.12 1.15
N GLY A 206 -2.82 -1.63 -0.09
CA GLY A 206 -3.29 -2.39 -1.26
C GLY A 206 -2.12 -2.99 -2.04
N TYR A 207 -2.23 -4.23 -2.52
CA TYR A 207 -1.20 -4.82 -3.36
C TYR A 207 -1.73 -5.83 -4.39
N ASN A 208 -0.92 -6.05 -5.45
CA ASN A 208 -1.08 -7.12 -6.43
C ASN A 208 0.26 -7.84 -6.57
N THR A 209 0.33 -9.11 -6.19
CA THR A 209 1.59 -9.84 -6.26
C THR A 209 1.38 -11.16 -7.01
N PRO A 210 2.09 -11.37 -8.14
CA PRO A 210 2.07 -12.65 -8.83
C PRO A 210 2.56 -13.79 -7.94
N SER A 211 1.97 -14.96 -8.08
CA SER A 211 2.34 -16.17 -7.33
C SER A 211 3.78 -16.61 -7.62
N LEU A 212 4.29 -16.31 -8.82
CA LEU A 212 5.66 -16.62 -9.23
C LEU A 212 6.44 -15.34 -9.53
N ASN A 213 7.67 -15.26 -9.03
CA ASN A 213 8.60 -14.21 -9.41
C ASN A 213 9.49 -14.69 -10.57
N MET A 214 9.33 -14.03 -11.71
CA MET A 214 10.12 -14.31 -12.92
C MET A 214 11.24 -13.29 -13.13
N GLU A 215 11.40 -12.33 -12.18
CA GLU A 215 12.41 -11.28 -12.27
C GLU A 215 13.76 -11.73 -11.70
N ALA A 216 14.82 -11.03 -12.09
CA ALA A 216 16.17 -11.17 -11.56
C ALA A 216 16.81 -12.58 -11.71
N GLY A 217 16.48 -13.32 -12.76
CA GLY A 217 17.13 -14.61 -13.07
C GLY A 217 16.90 -15.70 -12.02
N GLY A 218 16.01 -15.47 -11.05
CA GLY A 218 15.66 -16.40 -9.98
C GLY A 218 14.17 -16.74 -9.99
N PHE A 219 13.89 -18.02 -9.77
CA PHE A 219 12.55 -18.52 -9.58
C PHE A 219 12.23 -18.52 -8.09
N GLU A 220 11.45 -17.54 -7.62
CA GLU A 220 10.97 -17.51 -6.24
C GLU A 220 9.66 -18.28 -6.14
N ALA A 221 9.66 -19.38 -5.39
CA ALA A 221 8.48 -20.22 -5.23
C ALA A 221 7.33 -19.51 -4.52
N HIS A 222 6.10 -19.93 -4.81
CA HIS A 222 4.87 -19.31 -4.27
C HIS A 222 4.91 -19.12 -2.74
N HIS A 223 5.29 -20.15 -1.98
CA HIS A 223 5.33 -20.08 -0.52
C HIS A 223 6.33 -19.04 0.01
N LEU A 224 7.46 -18.84 -0.68
CA LEU A 224 8.43 -17.80 -0.33
C LEU A 224 7.89 -16.40 -0.62
N ARG A 225 7.14 -16.23 -1.72
CA ARG A 225 6.52 -14.94 -2.03
C ARG A 225 5.47 -14.54 -0.99
N VAL A 226 4.64 -15.49 -0.56
CA VAL A 226 3.68 -15.29 0.53
C VAL A 226 4.42 -14.96 1.82
N PHE A 227 5.44 -15.76 2.18
CA PHE A 227 6.26 -15.55 3.37
C PHE A 227 6.92 -14.16 3.38
N HIS A 228 7.63 -13.77 2.31
CA HIS A 228 8.29 -12.47 2.23
C HIS A 228 7.31 -11.29 2.28
N SER A 229 6.12 -11.47 1.69
CA SER A 229 5.05 -10.47 1.80
C SER A 229 4.60 -10.29 3.24
N HIS A 230 4.28 -11.39 3.93
CA HIS A 230 3.81 -11.36 5.31
C HIS A 230 4.90 -10.87 6.26
N LEU A 231 6.15 -11.38 6.12
CA LEU A 231 7.31 -10.96 6.91
C LEU A 231 7.49 -9.43 6.88
N SER A 232 7.42 -8.83 5.71
CA SER A 232 7.60 -7.37 5.54
C SER A 232 6.51 -6.59 6.29
N ILE A 233 5.26 -7.04 6.24
CA ILE A 233 4.12 -6.39 6.90
C ILE A 233 4.19 -6.60 8.41
N GLN A 234 4.46 -7.83 8.87
CA GLN A 234 4.59 -8.16 10.29
C GLN A 234 5.74 -7.37 10.94
N ALA A 235 6.92 -7.32 10.29
CA ALA A 235 8.05 -6.52 10.76
C ALA A 235 7.71 -5.03 10.80
N GLY A 236 7.04 -4.50 9.76
CA GLY A 236 6.57 -3.12 9.70
C GLY A 236 5.65 -2.75 10.86
N CYS A 237 4.66 -3.60 11.15
CA CYS A 237 3.72 -3.41 12.26
C CYS A 237 4.44 -3.46 13.62
N TYR A 238 5.24 -4.48 13.86
CA TYR A 238 5.96 -4.66 15.12
C TYR A 238 6.91 -3.50 15.41
N GLN A 239 7.79 -3.17 14.45
CA GLN A 239 8.83 -2.15 14.63
C GLN A 239 8.32 -0.71 14.75
N ASN A 240 7.06 -0.46 14.38
CA ASN A 240 6.43 0.86 14.44
C ASN A 240 5.20 0.89 15.35
N ALA A 241 4.92 -0.23 16.04
CA ALA A 241 3.79 -0.40 16.97
C ALA A 241 2.47 0.11 16.36
N CYS A 242 2.09 -0.45 15.21
CA CYS A 242 0.88 -0.09 14.48
C CYS A 242 0.16 -1.34 13.94
N PHE A 243 -1.12 -1.21 13.66
CA PHE A 243 -1.87 -2.19 12.88
C PHE A 243 -1.62 -2.00 11.38
N ALA A 244 -1.83 -3.05 10.60
CA ALA A 244 -1.96 -2.95 9.14
C ALA A 244 -3.13 -3.78 8.63
N VAL A 245 -3.88 -3.22 7.69
CA VAL A 245 -4.84 -3.93 6.85
C VAL A 245 -4.24 -4.02 5.47
N ALA A 246 -3.80 -5.22 5.09
CA ALA A 246 -3.08 -5.47 3.85
C ALA A 246 -3.93 -6.32 2.91
N THR A 247 -4.37 -5.73 1.81
CA THR A 247 -5.40 -6.29 0.94
C THR A 247 -4.87 -6.52 -0.47
N ALA A 248 -5.08 -7.73 -0.97
CA ALA A 248 -4.62 -8.20 -2.27
C ALA A 248 -5.76 -8.42 -3.26
N LYS A 249 -5.40 -8.50 -4.56
CA LYS A 249 -6.15 -9.31 -5.51
C LYS A 249 -5.67 -10.76 -5.48
N ALA A 250 -6.57 -11.70 -5.78
CA ALA A 250 -6.32 -13.14 -5.80
C ALA A 250 -6.79 -13.76 -7.13
N GLY A 251 -6.39 -15.01 -7.38
CA GLY A 251 -6.82 -15.77 -8.53
C GLY A 251 -6.08 -15.44 -9.82
N THR A 252 -6.58 -15.95 -10.95
CA THR A 252 -5.91 -15.80 -12.25
C THR A 252 -6.48 -14.63 -13.03
N GLU A 253 -5.71 -13.57 -13.16
CA GLU A 253 -6.06 -12.34 -13.87
C GLU A 253 -5.24 -12.26 -15.18
N ASP A 254 -5.93 -12.35 -16.33
CA ASP A 254 -5.32 -12.36 -17.68
C ASP A 254 -4.13 -13.35 -17.82
N GLY A 255 -4.31 -14.56 -17.28
CA GLY A 255 -3.29 -15.61 -17.32
C GLY A 255 -2.16 -15.47 -16.29
N CYS A 256 -2.20 -14.44 -15.43
CA CYS A 256 -1.27 -14.27 -14.33
C CYS A 256 -1.94 -14.62 -13.01
N GLU A 257 -1.41 -15.62 -12.31
CA GLU A 257 -1.89 -15.99 -10.99
C GLU A 257 -1.39 -15.00 -9.94
N LEU A 258 -2.33 -14.46 -9.15
CA LEU A 258 -2.09 -13.57 -8.01
C LEU A 258 -2.30 -14.35 -6.72
N PHE A 259 -1.38 -14.25 -5.77
CA PHE A 259 -1.41 -15.14 -4.61
C PHE A 259 -2.49 -14.79 -3.55
N GLY A 260 -3.12 -13.61 -3.61
CA GLY A 260 -4.09 -13.21 -2.61
C GLY A 260 -3.49 -13.07 -1.21
N HIS A 261 -3.96 -13.91 -0.28
CA HIS A 261 -3.50 -13.94 1.11
C HIS A 261 -3.52 -12.55 1.76
N SER A 262 -4.64 -11.83 1.63
CA SER A 262 -4.88 -10.59 2.37
C SER A 262 -4.82 -10.87 3.88
N ILE A 263 -4.19 -9.96 4.65
CA ILE A 263 -3.99 -10.12 6.09
C ILE A 263 -4.32 -8.86 6.86
N ILE A 264 -4.69 -9.05 8.13
CA ILE A 264 -4.71 -7.97 9.14
C ILE A 264 -3.68 -8.33 10.20
N VAL A 265 -2.81 -7.39 10.53
CA VAL A 265 -1.67 -7.58 11.45
C VAL A 265 -1.77 -6.60 12.61
N ASN A 266 -1.51 -7.08 13.83
CA ASN A 266 -1.53 -6.26 15.05
C ASN A 266 -0.15 -5.64 15.36
N PRO A 267 -0.03 -4.72 16.35
CA PRO A 267 1.23 -4.08 16.74
C PRO A 267 2.32 -5.02 17.30
N GLN A 268 1.99 -6.27 17.57
CA GLN A 268 2.95 -7.32 17.98
C GLN A 268 3.50 -8.10 16.77
N GLY A 269 3.04 -7.78 15.55
CA GLY A 269 3.43 -8.48 14.34
C GLY A 269 2.65 -9.77 14.10
N GLU A 270 1.58 -10.04 14.84
CA GLU A 270 0.76 -11.22 14.67
C GLU A 270 -0.28 -11.01 13.56
N ILE A 271 -0.45 -12.01 12.71
CA ILE A 271 -1.56 -12.07 11.75
C ILE A 271 -2.81 -12.46 12.51
N ILE A 272 -3.77 -11.54 12.66
CA ILE A 272 -5.02 -11.74 13.40
C ILE A 272 -6.20 -12.12 12.50
N ALA A 273 -6.08 -11.92 11.20
CA ALA A 273 -7.02 -12.43 10.18
C ALA A 273 -6.29 -12.63 8.86
N MET A 274 -6.67 -13.67 8.09
CA MET A 274 -6.08 -13.98 6.79
C MET A 274 -7.12 -14.54 5.83
N ALA A 275 -7.14 -14.02 4.61
CA ALA A 275 -7.94 -14.54 3.50
C ALA A 275 -7.29 -15.81 2.92
N THR A 276 -8.12 -16.76 2.55
CA THR A 276 -7.69 -18.08 2.05
C THR A 276 -8.28 -18.46 0.69
N SER A 277 -9.24 -17.68 0.20
CA SER A 277 -9.86 -17.92 -1.11
C SER A 277 -9.07 -17.30 -2.26
N TRP A 278 -9.40 -17.73 -3.46
CA TRP A 278 -8.87 -17.18 -4.72
C TRP A 278 -9.83 -16.20 -5.39
N ASP A 279 -10.83 -15.72 -4.65
CA ASP A 279 -11.92 -14.87 -5.13
C ASP A 279 -12.21 -13.75 -4.13
N ASP A 280 -13.34 -13.04 -4.33
CA ASP A 280 -13.81 -11.99 -3.42
C ASP A 280 -14.00 -12.55 -2.00
N GLU A 281 -13.23 -12.04 -1.05
CA GLU A 281 -13.30 -12.45 0.35
C GLU A 281 -13.21 -11.23 1.27
N LEU A 282 -14.04 -11.23 2.32
CA LEU A 282 -14.03 -10.21 3.36
C LEU A 282 -13.57 -10.80 4.68
N ILE A 283 -12.37 -10.45 5.12
CA ILE A 283 -11.86 -10.76 6.46
C ILE A 283 -11.96 -9.51 7.34
N THR A 284 -12.24 -9.71 8.63
CA THR A 284 -12.48 -8.63 9.59
C THR A 284 -11.69 -8.84 10.87
N ALA A 285 -11.35 -7.74 11.53
CA ALA A 285 -10.74 -7.76 12.86
C ALA A 285 -11.11 -6.50 13.65
N ASP A 286 -11.21 -6.69 14.98
CA ASP A 286 -11.31 -5.58 15.93
C ASP A 286 -9.90 -5.17 16.38
N CYS A 287 -9.55 -3.91 16.10
CA CYS A 287 -8.24 -3.35 16.37
C CYS A 287 -8.29 -2.49 17.64
N ASN A 288 -7.73 -2.99 18.74
CA ASN A 288 -7.54 -2.20 19.96
C ASN A 288 -6.33 -1.26 19.81
N LEU A 289 -6.57 0.00 19.51
CA LEU A 289 -5.53 1.00 19.24
C LEU A 289 -4.65 1.33 20.46
N ASP A 290 -5.07 0.98 21.68
CA ASP A 290 -4.25 1.16 22.88
C ASP A 290 -3.00 0.26 22.85
N MET A 291 -3.01 -0.85 22.09
CA MET A 291 -1.82 -1.68 21.83
C MET A 291 -0.70 -0.89 21.13
N CYS A 292 -1.04 0.08 20.27
CA CYS A 292 -0.06 0.95 19.62
C CYS A 292 0.68 1.81 20.66
N THR A 293 -0.03 2.33 21.63
CA THR A 293 0.53 3.16 22.71
C THR A 293 1.52 2.36 23.56
N LEU A 294 1.17 1.13 23.92
CA LEU A 294 2.05 0.27 24.72
C LEU A 294 3.40 0.05 24.02
N GLY A 295 3.40 -0.35 22.75
CA GLY A 295 4.64 -0.56 21.99
C GLY A 295 5.50 0.70 21.91
N ARG A 296 4.90 1.87 21.67
CA ARG A 296 5.59 3.17 21.53
C ARG A 296 6.15 3.72 22.82
N THR A 297 5.57 3.38 23.95
CA THR A 297 6.03 3.88 25.26
C THR A 297 7.05 2.95 25.91
N THR A 298 7.23 1.75 25.38
CA THR A 298 8.14 0.72 25.89
C THR A 298 9.28 0.41 24.90
N ILE A 299 9.15 -0.70 24.15
CA ILE A 299 10.23 -1.22 23.27
C ILE A 299 10.59 -0.22 22.15
N PHE A 300 9.59 0.43 21.58
CA PHE A 300 9.76 1.38 20.47
C PHE A 300 9.51 2.83 20.88
N ALA A 301 9.96 3.21 22.08
CA ALA A 301 10.01 4.61 22.49
C ALA A 301 11.08 5.35 21.67
N PHE A 302 10.67 5.87 20.50
CA PHE A 302 11.59 6.44 19.50
C PHE A 302 12.39 7.61 20.04
N ASP A 303 11.77 8.45 20.87
CA ASP A 303 12.38 9.58 21.57
C ASP A 303 13.56 9.18 22.48
N LYS A 304 13.51 7.96 23.05
CA LYS A 304 14.55 7.44 23.94
C LYS A 304 15.62 6.63 23.23
N HIS A 305 15.25 5.90 22.17
CA HIS A 305 16.10 4.84 21.62
C HIS A 305 16.66 5.14 20.22
N ARG A 306 16.03 6.03 19.44
CA ARG A 306 16.57 6.38 18.13
C ARG A 306 17.85 7.21 18.24
N ARG A 307 18.71 7.02 17.26
CA ARG A 307 20.00 7.73 17.12
C ARG A 307 20.10 8.26 15.69
N PRO A 308 19.37 9.37 15.35
CA PRO A 308 19.34 9.92 13.99
C PRO A 308 20.73 10.20 13.41
N GLU A 309 21.67 10.61 14.24
CA GLU A 309 23.06 10.87 13.90
C GLU A 309 23.80 9.66 13.32
N ALA A 310 23.37 8.44 13.69
CA ALA A 310 23.93 7.19 13.15
C ALA A 310 23.29 6.77 11.82
N TYR A 311 22.22 7.42 11.36
CA TYR A 311 21.40 7.00 10.21
C TYR A 311 21.64 7.82 8.94
N ALA A 312 22.61 8.72 8.92
CA ALA A 312 22.88 9.62 7.78
C ALA A 312 23.04 8.86 6.44
N ARG A 313 23.62 7.67 6.48
CA ARG A 313 23.80 6.82 5.29
C ARG A 313 22.46 6.46 4.61
N ILE A 314 21.37 6.31 5.38
CA ILE A 314 20.03 5.94 4.84
C ILE A 314 19.52 7.04 3.91
N THR A 315 19.80 8.31 4.20
CA THR A 315 19.33 9.45 3.40
C THR A 315 20.34 9.94 2.37
N ALA A 316 21.63 9.67 2.56
CA ALA A 316 22.70 10.16 1.71
C ALA A 316 23.14 9.19 0.61
N GLN A 317 22.76 7.91 0.68
CA GLN A 317 23.26 6.87 -0.21
C GLN A 317 22.09 6.10 -0.86
N VAL A 318 22.13 5.94 -2.19
CA VAL A 318 21.09 5.21 -2.95
C VAL A 318 21.46 3.72 -3.08
N GLY A 319 22.68 3.38 -3.45
CA GLY A 319 23.11 2.02 -3.71
C GLY A 319 24.01 1.47 -2.58
N ALA A 320 24.20 0.16 -2.54
CA ALA A 320 25.18 -0.45 -1.66
C ALA A 320 26.60 -0.14 -2.16
N VAL A 321 27.49 0.26 -1.25
CA VAL A 321 28.91 0.51 -1.52
C VAL A 321 29.72 -0.39 -0.60
N GLU A 322 30.57 -1.23 -1.18
CA GLU A 322 31.45 -2.11 -0.43
C GLU A 322 32.47 -1.28 0.37
N PRO A 323 32.77 -1.68 1.62
CA PRO A 323 33.85 -1.05 2.37
C PRO A 323 35.20 -1.36 1.69
N PRO A 324 36.23 -0.49 1.87
CA PRO A 324 37.57 -0.81 1.40
C PRO A 324 38.06 -2.09 2.08
N ALA A 325 38.95 -2.83 1.37
CA ALA A 325 39.55 -4.01 1.93
C ALA A 325 40.29 -3.66 3.24
N TRP A 326 40.14 -4.53 4.22
CA TRP A 326 40.84 -4.34 5.51
C TRP A 326 42.35 -4.35 5.31
N THR A 327 43.02 -3.34 5.84
CA THR A 327 44.48 -3.28 5.92
C THR A 327 44.90 -2.98 7.38
N LYS A 328 46.09 -3.43 7.79
CA LYS A 328 46.56 -3.23 9.15
C LYS A 328 46.66 -1.75 9.56
N GLN A 329 46.78 -0.83 8.59
CA GLN A 329 46.81 0.63 8.79
C GLN A 329 45.39 1.25 8.92
N ALA A 330 44.33 0.53 8.56
CA ALA A 330 42.96 1.01 8.63
C ALA A 330 42.25 0.67 9.95
N ALA A 331 42.93 0.07 10.90
CA ALA A 331 42.36 -0.45 12.15
C ALA A 331 42.09 0.62 13.24
N GLU A 332 42.34 1.90 12.99
CA GLU A 332 41.91 2.96 13.91
C GLU A 332 40.41 3.24 13.71
N PRO A 333 39.59 3.20 14.76
CA PRO A 333 38.16 3.51 14.65
C PRO A 333 38.00 4.97 14.18
N ARG A 334 37.42 5.16 12.99
CA ARG A 334 37.00 6.50 12.56
C ARG A 334 35.87 6.98 13.46
N VAL A 335 36.18 7.89 14.36
CA VAL A 335 35.18 8.68 15.06
C VAL A 335 34.40 9.45 13.98
N VAL A 336 33.10 9.23 13.88
CA VAL A 336 32.25 10.02 13.01
C VAL A 336 32.32 11.45 13.54
N ALA A 337 32.94 12.34 12.78
CA ALA A 337 33.03 13.75 13.16
C ALA A 337 31.60 14.33 13.24
N GLU A 338 31.33 14.98 14.36
CA GLU A 338 30.15 15.82 14.52
C GLU A 338 30.25 16.97 13.48
N THR A 339 29.29 17.01 12.53
CA THR A 339 29.06 18.15 11.64
C THR A 339 27.71 18.75 11.93
#